data_b1f9a475d3ce3e28ffac5e947e631441
#
_entry.id   b1f9a475d3ce3e28ffac5e947e631441
#
_cell.length_a   1.000
_cell.length_b   1.000
_cell.length_c   1.000
_cell.angle_alpha   90.00
_cell.angle_beta   90.00
_cell.angle_gamma   90.00
#
_symmetry.space_group_name_H-M   'P 1'
#
loop_
_entity.id
_entity.type
_entity.pdbx_description
1 polymer ?
#
loop_
_entity_poly.entity_id
_entity_poly.type
_entity_poly.pdbx_seq_one_letter_code
_entity_poly.pdbx_strand_id
1 'polypeptide(L)'
;SSHKQESFYQFYLDHVEVSVDSASSVISLRTRAFNPEFAQVINQAIVVKAEEFINNINNNLAKSKLTFAKGEHEIVEQKLQQAKTEILGFQSKYNVLDPTAEGAAFQQIAFSLEATLAQKKAELSTISTMMSDAAPEVINIKREIGALQSEINKRKEQISTTDPDSSDTDLSVGELMAQYSNLQVQLQLAIQAFSSSLITLENARVETYQKLQHLVTIETPTLPDDNKYPTVVYNLVLFGVILLLLYGIIRIVLATIREL
;
A
#
# COMPACT_ATOMS: atom_id res chain seq x y z
N SER A 1 12.78 3.11 -46.56
CA SER A 1 11.57 3.80 -46.07
C SER A 1 11.80 4.53 -44.73
N SER A 2 12.82 4.17 -43.92
CA SER A 2 13.11 4.82 -42.63
C SER A 2 13.54 6.30 -42.74
N HIS A 3 14.33 6.62 -43.79
CA HIS A 3 14.75 8.02 -44.04
C HIS A 3 13.59 9.00 -44.28
N LYS A 4 12.49 8.55 -44.85
CA LYS A 4 11.32 9.43 -45.08
C LYS A 4 10.54 9.70 -43.81
N GLN A 5 10.47 8.76 -42.86
CA GLN A 5 9.82 8.95 -41.58
C GLN A 5 10.62 9.89 -40.66
N GLU A 6 11.93 9.73 -40.63
CA GLU A 6 12.84 10.56 -39.85
C GLU A 6 12.79 12.03 -40.35
N SER A 7 12.86 12.23 -41.67
CA SER A 7 12.74 13.57 -42.26
C SER A 7 11.37 14.21 -42.02
N PHE A 8 10.30 13.41 -42.02
CA PHE A 8 8.97 13.89 -41.69
C PHE A 8 8.87 14.28 -40.20
N TYR A 9 9.48 13.48 -39.33
CA TYR A 9 9.50 13.78 -37.90
C TYR A 9 10.26 15.08 -37.58
N GLN A 10 11.42 15.29 -38.21
CA GLN A 10 12.15 16.57 -38.10
C GLN A 10 11.33 17.75 -38.61
N PHE A 11 10.71 17.60 -39.77
CA PHE A 11 9.80 18.62 -40.30
C PHE A 11 8.64 18.94 -39.35
N TYR A 12 8.07 17.91 -38.71
CA TYR A 12 7.01 18.08 -37.72
C TYR A 12 7.52 18.87 -36.51
N LEU A 13 8.70 18.52 -35.94
CA LEU A 13 9.28 19.23 -34.79
C LEU A 13 9.58 20.71 -35.10
N ASP A 14 9.95 21.04 -36.35
CA ASP A 14 10.21 22.43 -36.75
C ASP A 14 8.91 23.25 -36.91
N HIS A 15 7.78 22.58 -37.07
CA HIS A 15 6.51 23.25 -37.40
C HIS A 15 5.49 23.19 -36.24
N VAL A 16 5.74 22.39 -35.22
CA VAL A 16 4.86 22.24 -34.05
C VAL A 16 5.63 22.60 -32.79
N GLU A 17 5.19 23.64 -32.12
CA GLU A 17 5.76 24.14 -30.89
C GLU A 17 4.79 23.89 -29.70
N VAL A 18 5.26 23.20 -28.69
CA VAL A 18 4.51 22.96 -27.45
C VAL A 18 5.23 23.64 -26.31
N SER A 19 4.55 24.52 -25.62
CA SER A 19 5.07 25.18 -24.41
C SER A 19 4.13 24.96 -23.22
N VAL A 20 4.71 24.78 -22.05
CA VAL A 20 3.96 24.59 -20.81
C VAL A 20 4.29 25.74 -19.88
N ASP A 21 3.28 26.48 -19.45
CA ASP A 21 3.41 27.45 -18.38
C ASP A 21 3.33 26.73 -17.04
N SER A 22 4.44 26.68 -16.31
CA SER A 22 4.55 26.01 -15.02
C SER A 22 3.73 26.66 -13.91
N ALA A 23 3.38 27.94 -14.04
CA ALA A 23 2.61 28.66 -13.04
C ALA A 23 1.11 28.38 -13.16
N SER A 24 0.59 28.33 -14.38
CA SER A 24 -0.83 28.08 -14.66
C SER A 24 -1.14 26.63 -15.05
N SER A 25 -0.13 25.81 -15.33
CA SER A 25 -0.25 24.48 -15.91
C SER A 25 -0.97 24.47 -17.28
N VAL A 26 -0.98 25.61 -17.95
CA VAL A 26 -1.58 25.72 -19.30
C VAL A 26 -0.58 25.25 -20.34
N ILE A 27 -1.03 24.37 -21.21
CA ILE A 27 -0.27 23.90 -22.37
C ILE A 27 -0.68 24.73 -23.57
N SER A 28 0.30 25.42 -24.16
CA SER A 28 0.09 26.19 -25.41
C SER A 28 0.66 25.41 -26.59
N LEU A 29 -0.17 25.16 -27.58
CA LEU A 29 0.19 24.50 -28.84
C LEU A 29 0.18 25.51 -29.98
N ARG A 30 1.30 25.62 -30.69
CA ARG A 30 1.42 26.44 -31.89
C ARG A 30 1.83 25.58 -33.06
N THR A 31 1.13 25.74 -34.17
CA THR A 31 1.45 25.07 -35.45
C THR A 31 1.74 26.07 -36.54
N ARG A 32 2.72 25.76 -37.37
CA ARG A 32 3.12 26.56 -38.52
C ARG A 32 2.86 25.78 -39.81
N ALA A 33 2.23 26.41 -40.79
CA ALA A 33 2.00 25.83 -42.12
C ALA A 33 2.05 26.90 -43.18
N PHE A 34 2.09 26.51 -44.46
CA PHE A 34 2.11 27.42 -45.59
C PHE A 34 0.74 28.07 -45.84
N ASN A 35 -0.33 27.49 -45.31
CA ASN A 35 -1.69 27.99 -45.43
C ASN A 35 -2.33 28.10 -44.05
N PRO A 36 -2.97 29.23 -43.68
CA PRO A 36 -3.59 29.43 -42.36
C PRO A 36 -4.67 28.38 -42.02
N GLU A 37 -5.50 28.00 -43.00
CA GLU A 37 -6.53 26.97 -42.77
C GLU A 37 -5.90 25.62 -42.47
N PHE A 38 -4.80 25.26 -43.14
CA PHE A 38 -4.08 24.00 -42.89
C PHE A 38 -3.37 24.01 -41.54
N ALA A 39 -2.83 25.15 -41.09
CA ALA A 39 -2.27 25.31 -39.74
C ALA A 39 -3.33 25.05 -38.65
N GLN A 40 -4.53 25.60 -38.84
CA GLN A 40 -5.66 25.40 -37.93
C GLN A 40 -6.11 23.93 -37.91
N VAL A 41 -6.24 23.28 -39.05
CA VAL A 41 -6.64 21.85 -39.16
C VAL A 41 -5.64 20.93 -38.44
N ILE A 42 -4.32 21.16 -38.65
CA ILE A 42 -3.28 20.39 -37.96
C ILE A 42 -3.36 20.61 -36.44
N ASN A 43 -3.48 21.87 -36.02
CA ASN A 43 -3.59 22.19 -34.58
C ASN A 43 -4.80 21.50 -33.98
N GLN A 44 -5.96 21.60 -34.56
CA GLN A 44 -7.19 20.93 -34.11
C GLN A 44 -7.02 19.42 -34.07
N ALA A 45 -6.40 18.81 -35.08
CA ALA A 45 -6.15 17.37 -35.09
C ALA A 45 -5.23 16.93 -33.99
N ILE A 46 -4.17 17.69 -33.65
CA ILE A 46 -3.25 17.41 -32.54
C ILE A 46 -3.98 17.56 -31.23
N VAL A 47 -4.76 18.61 -30.99
CA VAL A 47 -5.52 18.83 -29.76
C VAL A 47 -6.49 17.68 -29.52
N VAL A 48 -7.29 17.29 -30.50
CA VAL A 48 -8.24 16.18 -30.39
C VAL A 48 -7.53 14.86 -30.06
N LYS A 49 -6.41 14.59 -30.74
CA LYS A 49 -5.63 13.37 -30.49
C LYS A 49 -4.92 13.37 -29.12
N ALA A 50 -4.44 14.52 -28.67
CA ALA A 50 -3.85 14.67 -27.36
C ALA A 50 -4.91 14.47 -26.25
N GLU A 51 -6.08 15.08 -26.42
CA GLU A 51 -7.20 14.90 -25.50
C GLU A 51 -7.65 13.42 -25.40
N GLU A 52 -7.86 12.77 -26.53
CA GLU A 52 -8.22 11.37 -26.62
C GLU A 52 -7.15 10.47 -25.96
N PHE A 53 -5.88 10.74 -26.23
CA PHE A 53 -4.75 9.97 -25.68
C PHE A 53 -4.64 10.10 -24.17
N ILE A 54 -4.67 11.32 -23.63
CA ILE A 54 -4.57 11.57 -22.18
C ILE A 54 -5.78 10.98 -21.44
N ASN A 55 -6.98 11.17 -21.97
CA ASN A 55 -8.20 10.64 -21.36
C ASN A 55 -8.20 9.11 -21.37
N ASN A 56 -7.71 8.47 -22.43
CA ASN A 56 -7.57 7.02 -22.50
C ASN A 56 -6.52 6.49 -21.50
N ILE A 57 -5.35 7.15 -21.36
CA ILE A 57 -4.33 6.78 -20.37
C ILE A 57 -4.91 6.88 -18.97
N ASN A 58 -5.54 8.00 -18.63
CA ASN A 58 -6.12 8.23 -17.30
C ASN A 58 -7.21 7.20 -16.98
N ASN A 59 -8.09 6.91 -17.92
CA ASN A 59 -9.11 5.87 -17.77
C ASN A 59 -8.51 4.48 -17.54
N ASN A 60 -7.49 4.13 -18.33
CA ASN A 60 -6.81 2.83 -18.18
C ASN A 60 -6.08 2.73 -16.85
N LEU A 61 -5.40 3.80 -16.41
CA LEU A 61 -4.73 3.85 -15.12
C LEU A 61 -5.71 3.71 -13.95
N ALA A 62 -6.83 4.43 -14.00
CA ALA A 62 -7.87 4.35 -12.98
C ALA A 62 -8.48 2.93 -12.90
N LYS A 63 -8.79 2.32 -14.06
CA LYS A 63 -9.28 0.94 -14.13
C LYS A 63 -8.26 -0.06 -13.59
N SER A 64 -6.98 0.12 -13.91
CA SER A 64 -5.90 -0.76 -13.42
C SER A 64 -5.75 -0.68 -11.91
N LYS A 65 -5.79 0.54 -11.33
CA LYS A 65 -5.76 0.75 -9.88
C LYS A 65 -6.94 0.08 -9.18
N LEU A 66 -8.15 0.24 -9.72
CA LEU A 66 -9.35 -0.38 -9.16
C LEU A 66 -9.28 -1.92 -9.24
N THR A 67 -8.80 -2.46 -10.36
CA THR A 67 -8.63 -3.91 -10.54
C THR A 67 -7.62 -4.47 -9.55
N PHE A 68 -6.49 -3.76 -9.36
CA PHE A 68 -5.48 -4.13 -8.37
C PHE A 68 -6.06 -4.10 -6.95
N ALA A 69 -6.74 -3.01 -6.55
CA ALA A 69 -7.34 -2.88 -5.22
C ALA A 69 -8.40 -3.96 -4.95
N LYS A 70 -9.19 -4.36 -5.96
CA LYS A 70 -10.14 -5.47 -5.86
C LYS A 70 -9.43 -6.80 -5.63
N GLY A 71 -8.37 -7.09 -6.39
CA GLY A 71 -7.61 -8.33 -6.24
C GLY A 71 -6.96 -8.43 -4.86
N GLU A 72 -6.35 -7.35 -4.37
CA GLU A 72 -5.78 -7.29 -3.02
C GLU A 72 -6.84 -7.48 -1.93
N HIS A 73 -8.00 -6.85 -2.08
CA HIS A 73 -9.11 -7.03 -1.13
C HIS A 73 -9.60 -8.49 -1.07
N GLU A 74 -9.73 -9.14 -2.20
CA GLU A 74 -10.13 -10.56 -2.28
C GLU A 74 -9.12 -11.49 -1.60
N ILE A 75 -7.82 -11.25 -1.79
CA ILE A 75 -6.76 -12.00 -1.11
C ILE A 75 -6.84 -11.82 0.41
N VAL A 76 -7.08 -10.60 0.88
CA VAL A 76 -7.17 -10.30 2.32
C VAL A 76 -8.46 -10.89 2.90
N GLU A 77 -9.57 -10.88 2.18
CA GLU A 77 -10.82 -11.53 2.57
C GLU A 77 -10.62 -13.05 2.75
N GLN A 78 -9.94 -13.70 1.82
CA GLN A 78 -9.59 -15.12 1.93
C GLN A 78 -8.74 -15.40 3.17
N LYS A 79 -7.72 -14.55 3.46
CA LYS A 79 -6.90 -14.68 4.67
C LYS A 79 -7.70 -14.52 5.95
N LEU A 80 -8.66 -13.59 5.98
CA LEU A 80 -9.56 -13.42 7.12
C LEU A 80 -10.44 -14.67 7.32
N GLN A 81 -10.97 -15.22 6.24
CA GLN A 81 -11.77 -16.44 6.31
C GLN A 81 -10.93 -17.64 6.77
N GLN A 82 -9.69 -17.74 6.30
CA GLN A 82 -8.75 -18.77 6.75
C GLN A 82 -8.47 -18.65 8.25
N ALA A 83 -8.12 -17.45 8.74
CA ALA A 83 -7.83 -17.22 10.16
C ALA A 83 -9.04 -17.58 11.05
N LYS A 84 -10.27 -17.25 10.62
CA LYS A 84 -11.50 -17.68 11.31
C LYS A 84 -11.65 -19.19 11.33
N THR A 85 -11.39 -19.86 10.21
CA THR A 85 -11.47 -21.33 10.10
C THR A 85 -10.43 -22.00 10.99
N GLU A 86 -9.22 -21.45 11.08
CA GLU A 86 -8.16 -21.98 11.93
C GLU A 86 -8.52 -21.91 13.43
N ILE A 87 -9.11 -20.81 13.89
CA ILE A 87 -9.60 -20.71 15.28
C ILE A 87 -10.72 -21.73 15.54
N LEU A 88 -11.71 -21.82 14.63
CA LEU A 88 -12.80 -22.79 14.79
C LEU A 88 -12.30 -24.24 14.74
N GLY A 89 -11.34 -24.52 13.87
CA GLY A 89 -10.67 -25.83 13.80
C GLY A 89 -9.93 -26.16 15.10
N PHE A 90 -9.21 -25.18 15.66
CA PHE A 90 -8.54 -25.34 16.95
C PHE A 90 -9.54 -25.62 18.08
N GLN A 91 -10.60 -24.81 18.19
CA GLN A 91 -11.65 -24.99 19.20
C GLN A 91 -12.32 -26.36 19.09
N SER A 92 -12.61 -26.80 17.86
CA SER A 92 -13.21 -28.12 17.62
C SER A 92 -12.26 -29.29 17.91
N LYS A 93 -10.97 -29.16 17.52
CA LYS A 93 -9.96 -30.20 17.73
C LYS A 93 -9.72 -30.47 19.21
N TYR A 94 -9.64 -29.42 20.01
CA TYR A 94 -9.33 -29.52 21.43
C TYR A 94 -10.57 -29.46 22.34
N ASN A 95 -11.75 -29.34 21.75
CA ASN A 95 -13.03 -29.20 22.46
C ASN A 95 -13.00 -28.08 23.53
N VAL A 96 -12.37 -26.97 23.22
CA VAL A 96 -12.14 -25.80 24.09
C VAL A 96 -12.67 -24.55 23.41
N LEU A 97 -13.52 -23.79 24.10
CA LEU A 97 -14.07 -22.55 23.52
C LEU A 97 -13.08 -21.38 23.65
N ASP A 98 -12.51 -21.23 24.84
CA ASP A 98 -11.51 -20.21 25.19
C ASP A 98 -10.48 -20.75 26.19
N PRO A 99 -9.34 -21.28 25.72
CA PRO A 99 -8.30 -21.80 26.61
C PRO A 99 -7.76 -20.77 27.59
N THR A 100 -7.81 -19.47 27.28
CA THR A 100 -7.31 -18.42 28.16
C THR A 100 -8.24 -18.22 29.36
N ALA A 101 -9.54 -18.22 29.11
CA ALA A 101 -10.55 -18.15 30.16
C ALA A 101 -10.52 -19.41 31.04
N GLU A 102 -10.38 -20.59 30.44
CA GLU A 102 -10.25 -21.86 31.19
C GLU A 102 -8.96 -21.90 32.05
N GLY A 103 -7.82 -21.49 31.47
CA GLY A 103 -6.56 -21.39 32.18
C GLY A 103 -6.63 -20.43 33.38
N ALA A 104 -7.27 -19.27 33.20
CA ALA A 104 -7.51 -18.33 34.28
C ALA A 104 -8.38 -18.93 35.41
N ALA A 105 -9.42 -19.68 35.04
CA ALA A 105 -10.25 -20.39 36.02
C ALA A 105 -9.45 -21.46 36.80
N PHE A 106 -8.61 -22.23 36.12
CA PHE A 106 -7.71 -23.19 36.76
C PHE A 106 -6.74 -22.51 37.74
N GLN A 107 -6.14 -21.37 37.36
CA GLN A 107 -5.26 -20.61 38.25
C GLN A 107 -6.02 -20.07 39.46
N GLN A 108 -7.23 -19.58 39.29
CA GLN A 108 -8.05 -19.11 40.42
C GLN A 108 -8.37 -20.22 41.41
N ILE A 109 -8.67 -21.43 40.92
CA ILE A 109 -8.88 -22.61 41.79
C ILE A 109 -7.59 -22.95 42.51
N ALA A 110 -6.43 -22.97 41.83
CA ALA A 110 -5.14 -23.25 42.45
C ALA A 110 -4.81 -22.25 43.56
N PHE A 111 -5.03 -20.94 43.33
CA PHE A 111 -4.84 -19.92 44.37
C PHE A 111 -5.77 -20.09 45.56
N SER A 112 -7.03 -20.46 45.35
CA SER A 112 -7.95 -20.71 46.45
C SER A 112 -7.57 -21.91 47.29
N LEU A 113 -7.06 -22.99 46.65
CA LEU A 113 -6.52 -24.16 47.36
C LEU A 113 -5.23 -23.83 48.15
N GLU A 114 -4.33 -23.02 47.55
CA GLU A 114 -3.12 -22.55 48.25
C GLU A 114 -3.46 -21.68 49.49
N ALA A 115 -4.45 -20.80 49.37
CA ALA A 115 -4.93 -20.01 50.51
C ALA A 115 -5.51 -20.88 51.59
N THR A 116 -6.30 -21.89 51.23
CA THR A 116 -6.84 -22.87 52.23
C THR A 116 -5.73 -23.70 52.87
N LEU A 117 -4.74 -24.12 52.08
CA LEU A 117 -3.57 -24.83 52.59
C LEU A 117 -2.77 -23.97 53.59
N ALA A 118 -2.54 -22.69 53.28
CA ALA A 118 -1.86 -21.76 54.19
C ALA A 118 -2.65 -21.58 55.50
N GLN A 119 -3.96 -21.48 55.43
CA GLN A 119 -4.83 -21.41 56.60
C GLN A 119 -4.73 -22.69 57.46
N LYS A 120 -4.79 -23.87 56.82
CA LYS A 120 -4.66 -25.15 57.54
C LYS A 120 -3.28 -25.36 58.17
N LYS A 121 -2.22 -24.90 57.53
CA LYS A 121 -0.87 -24.89 58.08
C LYS A 121 -0.74 -23.97 59.31
N ALA A 122 -1.37 -22.79 59.28
CA ALA A 122 -1.42 -21.87 60.42
C ALA A 122 -2.21 -22.48 61.60
N GLU A 123 -3.37 -23.11 61.31
CA GLU A 123 -4.18 -23.84 62.27
C GLU A 123 -3.37 -24.99 62.94
N LEU A 124 -2.68 -25.80 62.11
CA LEU A 124 -1.79 -26.84 62.60
C LEU A 124 -0.70 -26.28 63.54
N SER A 125 -0.04 -25.18 63.13
CA SER A 125 0.97 -24.50 63.92
C SER A 125 0.46 -24.09 65.34
N THR A 126 -0.78 -23.55 65.37
CA THR A 126 -1.41 -23.12 66.61
C THR A 126 -1.74 -24.31 67.53
N ILE A 127 -2.35 -25.36 66.97
CA ILE A 127 -2.80 -26.52 67.72
C ILE A 127 -1.60 -27.36 68.20
N SER A 128 -0.54 -27.49 67.43
CA SER A 128 0.67 -28.22 67.75
C SER A 128 1.46 -27.63 68.97
N THR A 129 1.18 -26.34 69.27
CA THR A 129 1.73 -25.71 70.49
C THR A 129 0.97 -26.13 71.79
N MET A 130 -0.29 -26.58 71.64
CA MET A 130 -1.20 -26.88 72.75
C MET A 130 -1.45 -28.38 72.95
N MET A 131 -1.29 -29.16 71.87
CA MET A 131 -1.63 -30.60 71.84
C MET A 131 -0.45 -31.42 71.35
N SER A 132 -0.43 -32.71 71.81
CA SER A 132 0.56 -33.70 71.34
C SER A 132 0.36 -34.06 69.90
N ASP A 133 1.42 -34.38 69.17
CA ASP A 133 1.39 -34.86 67.77
C ASP A 133 0.51 -36.10 67.53
N ALA A 134 0.20 -36.84 68.59
CA ALA A 134 -0.67 -38.03 68.58
C ALA A 134 -2.16 -37.67 68.78
N ALA A 135 -2.51 -36.40 69.01
CA ALA A 135 -3.90 -36.00 69.21
C ALA A 135 -4.71 -36.15 67.85
N PRO A 136 -5.97 -36.66 67.95
CA PRO A 136 -6.78 -36.91 66.76
C PRO A 136 -6.97 -35.68 65.88
N GLU A 137 -7.11 -34.49 66.46
CA GLU A 137 -7.24 -33.21 65.75
C GLU A 137 -5.98 -32.89 64.92
N VAL A 138 -4.78 -33.03 65.51
CA VAL A 138 -3.49 -32.82 64.85
C VAL A 138 -3.32 -33.79 63.66
N ILE A 139 -3.68 -35.06 63.86
CA ILE A 139 -3.62 -36.07 62.82
C ILE A 139 -4.59 -35.77 61.70
N ASN A 140 -5.80 -35.27 61.97
CA ASN A 140 -6.80 -34.91 60.95
C ASN A 140 -6.35 -33.72 60.14
N ILE A 141 -5.85 -32.63 60.74
CA ILE A 141 -5.35 -31.46 60.05
C ILE A 141 -4.13 -31.81 59.17
N LYS A 142 -3.19 -32.64 59.68
CA LYS A 142 -2.06 -33.14 58.86
C LYS A 142 -2.55 -33.92 57.63
N ARG A 143 -3.64 -34.70 57.74
CA ARG A 143 -4.22 -35.43 56.62
C ARG A 143 -4.89 -34.48 55.63
N GLU A 144 -5.63 -33.47 56.08
CA GLU A 144 -6.21 -32.44 55.24
C GLU A 144 -5.14 -31.64 54.46
N ILE A 145 -4.05 -31.23 55.12
CA ILE A 145 -2.89 -30.60 54.53
C ILE A 145 -2.29 -31.48 53.41
N GLY A 146 -2.11 -32.78 53.68
CA GLY A 146 -1.59 -33.73 52.71
C GLY A 146 -2.51 -33.87 51.49
N ALA A 147 -3.81 -33.93 51.69
CA ALA A 147 -4.80 -34.00 50.62
C ALA A 147 -4.81 -32.70 49.78
N LEU A 148 -4.81 -31.51 50.39
CA LEU A 148 -4.73 -30.23 49.74
C LEU A 148 -3.43 -30.07 48.90
N GLN A 149 -2.30 -30.48 49.49
CA GLN A 149 -1.00 -30.45 48.81
C GLN A 149 -0.99 -31.34 47.55
N SER A 150 -1.56 -32.56 47.67
CA SER A 150 -1.69 -33.48 46.55
C SER A 150 -2.58 -32.88 45.43
N GLU A 151 -3.72 -32.27 45.79
CA GLU A 151 -4.64 -31.66 44.82
C GLU A 151 -4.01 -30.46 44.11
N ILE A 152 -3.26 -29.61 44.87
CA ILE A 152 -2.53 -28.47 44.29
C ILE A 152 -1.48 -28.96 43.28
N ASN A 153 -0.69 -29.99 43.66
CA ASN A 153 0.32 -30.55 42.77
C ASN A 153 -0.30 -31.11 41.49
N LYS A 154 -1.41 -31.84 41.61
CA LYS A 154 -2.15 -32.39 40.49
C LYS A 154 -2.67 -31.31 39.56
N ARG A 155 -3.17 -30.19 40.10
CA ARG A 155 -3.61 -29.03 39.29
C ARG A 155 -2.45 -28.33 38.59
N LYS A 156 -1.32 -28.16 39.28
CA LYS A 156 -0.11 -27.58 38.68
C LYS A 156 0.44 -28.45 37.54
N GLU A 157 0.40 -29.74 37.70
CA GLU A 157 0.82 -30.70 36.71
C GLU A 157 -0.05 -30.62 35.46
N GLN A 158 -1.37 -30.51 35.58
CA GLN A 158 -2.30 -30.31 34.47
C GLN A 158 -2.05 -29.02 33.67
N ILE A 159 -1.52 -27.97 34.32
CA ILE A 159 -1.21 -26.68 33.66
C ILE A 159 0.14 -26.74 32.96
N SER A 160 1.13 -27.48 33.47
CA SER A 160 2.52 -27.34 33.02
C SER A 160 3.13 -28.56 32.33
N THR A 161 2.52 -29.73 32.41
CA THR A 161 3.11 -30.95 31.84
C THR A 161 2.43 -31.37 30.56
N THR A 162 3.24 -31.40 29.50
CA THR A 162 2.94 -32.22 28.31
C THR A 162 3.47 -33.62 28.64
N ASP A 163 2.60 -34.61 28.72
CA ASP A 163 3.02 -36.01 28.87
C ASP A 163 3.74 -36.44 27.58
N PRO A 164 5.04 -36.77 27.61
CA PRO A 164 5.78 -37.13 26.41
C PRO A 164 5.28 -38.41 25.72
N ASP A 165 4.42 -39.18 26.36
CA ASP A 165 3.85 -40.43 25.84
C ASP A 165 2.39 -40.31 25.40
N SER A 166 1.78 -39.10 25.52
CA SER A 166 0.42 -38.85 25.12
C SER A 166 0.33 -38.56 23.59
N SER A 167 -0.69 -39.12 22.96
CA SER A 167 -1.03 -38.83 21.58
C SER A 167 -1.17 -37.31 21.32
N ASP A 168 -0.90 -36.86 20.11
CA ASP A 168 -0.90 -35.49 19.59
C ASP A 168 -2.11 -34.59 20.02
N THR A 169 -2.98 -35.13 20.87
CA THR A 169 -4.22 -34.52 21.38
C THR A 169 -4.11 -33.97 22.82
N ASP A 170 -3.07 -34.32 23.59
CA ASP A 170 -2.93 -33.95 25.00
C ASP A 170 -1.84 -32.89 25.21
N LEU A 171 -2.11 -31.68 24.62
CA LEU A 171 -1.27 -30.50 24.92
C LEU A 171 -1.56 -29.99 26.34
N SER A 172 -0.52 -29.46 26.99
CA SER A 172 -0.71 -28.76 28.26
C SER A 172 -1.61 -27.51 28.08
N VAL A 173 -2.33 -27.16 29.17
CA VAL A 173 -3.17 -25.94 29.13
C VAL A 173 -2.36 -24.71 28.72
N GLY A 174 -1.08 -24.62 29.12
CA GLY A 174 -0.18 -23.54 28.75
C GLY A 174 0.11 -23.48 27.23
N GLU A 175 0.32 -24.64 26.61
CA GLU A 175 0.53 -24.73 25.16
C GLU A 175 -0.75 -24.41 24.37
N LEU A 176 -1.91 -24.90 24.85
CA LEU A 176 -3.21 -24.54 24.27
C LEU A 176 -3.45 -23.03 24.31
N MET A 177 -3.16 -22.40 25.46
CA MET A 177 -3.26 -20.95 25.61
C MET A 177 -2.32 -20.21 24.66
N ALA A 178 -1.08 -20.64 24.51
CA ALA A 178 -0.10 -20.03 23.62
C ALA A 178 -0.51 -20.15 22.15
N GLN A 179 -0.93 -21.34 21.71
CA GLN A 179 -1.40 -21.56 20.35
C GLN A 179 -2.67 -20.74 20.04
N TYR A 180 -3.63 -20.74 20.95
CA TYR A 180 -4.85 -19.95 20.78
C TYR A 180 -4.57 -18.45 20.75
N SER A 181 -3.68 -17.95 21.60
CA SER A 181 -3.25 -16.55 21.58
C SER A 181 -2.63 -16.17 20.24
N ASN A 182 -1.78 -17.03 19.66
CA ASN A 182 -1.22 -16.81 18.33
C ASN A 182 -2.30 -16.75 17.25
N LEU A 183 -3.27 -17.66 17.28
CA LEU A 183 -4.40 -17.64 16.35
C LEU A 183 -5.28 -16.39 16.50
N GLN A 184 -5.50 -15.93 17.74
CA GLN A 184 -6.21 -14.67 18.00
C GLN A 184 -5.46 -13.47 17.41
N VAL A 185 -4.13 -13.41 17.57
CA VAL A 185 -3.30 -12.35 16.99
C VAL A 185 -3.40 -12.40 15.45
N GLN A 186 -3.32 -13.57 14.84
CA GLN A 186 -3.47 -13.73 13.39
C GLN A 186 -4.85 -13.28 12.91
N LEU A 187 -5.92 -13.64 13.61
CA LEU A 187 -7.27 -13.19 13.30
C LEU A 187 -7.38 -11.67 13.43
N GLN A 188 -6.84 -11.08 14.49
CA GLN A 188 -6.86 -9.63 14.69
C GLN A 188 -6.11 -8.89 13.58
N LEU A 189 -4.94 -9.39 13.17
CA LEU A 189 -4.19 -8.85 12.04
C LEU A 189 -4.97 -8.97 10.72
N ALA A 190 -5.63 -10.11 10.50
CA ALA A 190 -6.45 -10.33 9.32
C ALA A 190 -7.67 -9.38 9.27
N ILE A 191 -8.33 -9.13 10.40
CA ILE A 191 -9.43 -8.15 10.53
C ILE A 191 -8.93 -6.74 10.21
N GLN A 192 -7.77 -6.36 10.75
CA GLN A 192 -7.20 -5.04 10.49
C GLN A 192 -6.78 -4.87 9.02
N ALA A 193 -6.17 -5.90 8.43
CA ALA A 193 -5.83 -5.92 7.01
C ALA A 193 -7.08 -5.81 6.12
N PHE A 194 -8.15 -6.55 6.46
CA PHE A 194 -9.43 -6.48 5.75
C PHE A 194 -10.04 -5.07 5.80
N SER A 195 -10.08 -4.45 6.97
CA SER A 195 -10.57 -3.08 7.12
C SER A 195 -9.73 -2.08 6.30
N SER A 196 -8.40 -2.21 6.33
CA SER A 196 -7.49 -1.36 5.55
C SER A 196 -7.66 -1.57 4.03
N SER A 197 -7.80 -2.82 3.59
CA SER A 197 -8.00 -3.13 2.16
C SER A 197 -9.35 -2.63 1.65
N LEU A 198 -10.39 -2.66 2.48
CA LEU A 198 -11.70 -2.10 2.15
C LEU A 198 -11.62 -0.58 1.93
N ILE A 199 -10.92 0.14 2.82
CA ILE A 199 -10.69 1.59 2.67
C ILE A 199 -9.92 1.87 1.37
N THR A 200 -8.88 1.08 1.08
CA THR A 200 -8.09 1.22 -0.15
C THR A 200 -8.94 0.98 -1.40
N LEU A 201 -9.81 -0.03 -1.37
CA LEU A 201 -10.73 -0.34 -2.46
C LEU A 201 -11.73 0.82 -2.69
N GLU A 202 -12.31 1.35 -1.63
CA GLU A 202 -13.25 2.48 -1.74
C GLU A 202 -12.54 3.75 -2.23
N ASN A 203 -11.33 4.03 -1.77
CA ASN A 203 -10.51 5.13 -2.27
C ASN A 203 -10.19 4.97 -3.77
N ALA A 204 -9.78 3.78 -4.22
CA ALA A 204 -9.54 3.49 -5.62
C ALA A 204 -10.81 3.65 -6.48
N ARG A 205 -11.96 3.25 -5.92
CA ARG A 205 -13.27 3.42 -6.54
C ARG A 205 -13.64 4.90 -6.70
N VAL A 206 -13.50 5.68 -5.63
CA VAL A 206 -13.74 7.13 -5.65
C VAL A 206 -12.80 7.82 -6.63
N GLU A 207 -11.51 7.45 -6.65
CA GLU A 207 -10.52 7.99 -7.58
C GLU A 207 -10.90 7.71 -9.04
N THR A 208 -11.44 6.51 -9.32
CA THR A 208 -11.90 6.13 -10.66
C THR A 208 -13.07 7.00 -11.13
N TYR A 209 -13.93 7.45 -10.24
CA TYR A 209 -15.10 8.27 -10.60
C TYR A 209 -14.86 9.78 -10.52
N GLN A 210 -13.96 10.25 -9.64
CA GLN A 210 -13.79 11.68 -9.35
C GLN A 210 -12.54 12.32 -9.93
N LYS A 211 -11.45 11.56 -10.13
CA LYS A 211 -10.12 12.09 -10.51
C LYS A 211 -9.68 11.71 -11.93
N LEU A 212 -10.60 11.61 -12.85
CA LEU A 212 -10.20 11.62 -14.24
C LEU A 212 -9.71 13.05 -14.55
N GLN A 213 -8.40 13.25 -14.51
CA GLN A 213 -7.80 14.47 -15.04
C GLN A 213 -8.08 14.48 -16.54
N HIS A 214 -9.05 15.28 -16.94
CA HIS A 214 -9.35 15.50 -18.33
C HIS A 214 -8.46 16.62 -18.87
N LEU A 215 -7.83 16.37 -20.00
CA LEU A 215 -7.32 17.47 -20.81
C LEU A 215 -8.54 18.22 -21.36
N VAL A 216 -8.67 19.48 -21.03
CA VAL A 216 -9.77 20.33 -21.50
C VAL A 216 -9.21 21.43 -22.36
N THR A 217 -9.73 21.56 -23.54
CA THR A 217 -9.39 22.67 -24.44
C THR A 217 -9.98 23.97 -23.90
N ILE A 218 -9.13 24.91 -23.47
CA ILE A 218 -9.52 26.22 -22.93
C ILE A 218 -9.88 27.14 -24.08
N GLU A 219 -9.08 27.10 -25.14
CA GLU A 219 -9.25 27.93 -26.33
C GLU A 219 -9.12 27.08 -27.60
N THR A 220 -10.04 27.22 -28.52
CA THR A 220 -9.99 26.51 -29.80
C THR A 220 -8.95 27.15 -30.72
N PRO A 221 -8.32 26.37 -31.62
CA PRO A 221 -7.35 26.91 -32.57
C PRO A 221 -7.94 28.05 -33.42
N THR A 222 -7.30 29.21 -33.34
CA THR A 222 -7.69 30.40 -34.08
C THR A 222 -7.10 30.40 -35.50
N LEU A 223 -7.80 31.03 -36.42
CA LEU A 223 -7.26 31.27 -37.76
C LEU A 223 -6.30 32.47 -37.70
N PRO A 224 -5.04 32.38 -38.15
CA PRO A 224 -4.14 33.51 -38.14
C PRO A 224 -4.53 34.57 -39.18
N ASP A 225 -4.66 35.81 -38.72
CA ASP A 225 -4.99 36.96 -39.59
C ASP A 225 -3.77 37.52 -40.34
N ASP A 226 -2.56 37.35 -39.76
CA ASP A 226 -1.31 37.89 -40.27
C ASP A 226 -0.27 36.81 -40.60
N ASN A 227 0.44 37.01 -41.71
CA ASN A 227 1.58 36.20 -42.11
C ASN A 227 2.82 36.50 -41.27
N LYS A 228 3.11 35.69 -40.22
CA LYS A 228 4.32 35.84 -39.40
C LYS A 228 5.62 35.39 -40.06
N TYR A 229 5.53 34.55 -41.09
CA TYR A 229 6.67 33.97 -41.81
C TYR A 229 6.45 33.98 -43.33
N PRO A 230 7.49 34.21 -44.15
CA PRO A 230 8.84 34.62 -43.73
C PRO A 230 8.89 36.07 -43.27
N THR A 231 9.85 36.43 -42.38
CA THR A 231 10.11 37.81 -41.98
C THR A 231 10.83 38.54 -43.12
N VAL A 232 10.03 39.02 -44.06
CA VAL A 232 10.52 39.56 -45.35
C VAL A 232 11.53 40.69 -45.13
N VAL A 233 11.24 41.62 -44.21
CA VAL A 233 12.12 42.77 -43.91
C VAL A 233 13.47 42.31 -43.40
N TYR A 234 13.50 41.37 -42.43
CA TYR A 234 14.73 40.84 -41.85
C TYR A 234 15.59 40.12 -42.93
N ASN A 235 14.96 39.28 -43.74
CA ASN A 235 15.67 38.53 -44.79
C ASN A 235 16.23 39.46 -45.85
N LEU A 236 15.51 40.53 -46.22
CA LEU A 236 15.96 41.53 -47.19
C LEU A 236 17.16 42.34 -46.65
N VAL A 237 17.12 42.76 -45.40
CA VAL A 237 18.24 43.47 -44.76
C VAL A 237 19.47 42.54 -44.64
N LEU A 238 19.27 41.30 -44.18
CA LEU A 238 20.34 40.32 -44.10
C LEU A 238 21.01 40.07 -45.47
N PHE A 239 20.22 39.90 -46.50
CA PHE A 239 20.70 39.73 -47.87
C PHE A 239 21.46 40.95 -48.35
N GLY A 240 20.99 42.18 -48.07
CA GLY A 240 21.68 43.41 -48.36
C GLY A 240 23.06 43.54 -47.68
N VAL A 241 23.14 43.14 -46.37
CA VAL A 241 24.41 43.14 -45.63
C VAL A 241 25.41 42.12 -46.23
N ILE A 242 24.96 40.93 -46.62
CA ILE A 242 25.79 39.90 -47.23
C ILE A 242 26.34 40.41 -48.58
N LEU A 243 25.50 41.05 -49.41
CA LEU A 243 25.94 41.65 -50.66
C LEU A 243 26.97 42.79 -50.51
N LEU A 244 26.77 43.60 -49.45
CA LEU A 244 27.72 44.70 -49.12
C LEU A 244 29.09 44.16 -48.72
N LEU A 245 29.13 43.11 -47.91
CA LEU A 245 30.33 42.41 -47.51
C LEU A 245 31.07 41.78 -48.68
N LEU A 246 30.33 41.07 -49.56
CA LEU A 246 30.87 40.52 -50.80
C LEU A 246 31.46 41.59 -51.72
N TYR A 247 30.75 42.72 -51.91
CA TYR A 247 31.26 43.84 -52.69
C TYR A 247 32.55 44.43 -52.07
N GLY A 248 32.61 44.58 -50.74
CA GLY A 248 33.82 45.05 -50.05
C GLY A 248 35.04 44.15 -50.27
N ILE A 249 34.84 42.82 -50.13
CA ILE A 249 35.89 41.81 -50.40
C ILE A 249 36.38 41.89 -51.84
N ILE A 250 35.48 41.92 -52.82
CA ILE A 250 35.83 42.02 -54.25
C ILE A 250 36.60 43.30 -54.52
N ARG A 251 36.20 44.44 -53.92
CA ARG A 251 36.89 45.72 -54.04
C ARG A 251 38.32 45.69 -53.52
N ILE A 252 38.54 45.05 -52.35
CA ILE A 252 39.87 44.89 -51.74
C ILE A 252 40.76 44.00 -52.64
N VAL A 253 40.25 42.88 -53.12
CA VAL A 253 41.00 42.00 -54.03
C VAL A 253 41.39 42.68 -55.35
N LEU A 254 40.44 43.43 -55.95
CA LEU A 254 40.75 44.21 -57.16
C LEU A 254 41.73 45.34 -56.89
N ALA A 255 41.69 45.99 -55.74
CA ALA A 255 42.66 47.02 -55.37
C ALA A 255 44.07 46.42 -55.21
N THR A 256 44.19 45.28 -54.54
CA THR A 256 45.46 44.58 -54.36
C THR A 256 46.08 44.10 -55.66
N ILE A 257 45.26 43.58 -56.60
CA ILE A 257 45.70 43.16 -57.93
C ILE A 257 46.18 44.36 -58.78
N ARG A 258 45.63 45.54 -58.54
CA ARG A 258 45.94 46.78 -59.30
C ARG A 258 47.21 47.45 -58.77
N GLU A 259 47.68 47.15 -57.57
CA GLU A 259 48.90 47.64 -56.95
C GLU A 259 50.10 46.71 -57.17
N LEU A 260 49.90 45.51 -57.65
CA LEU A 260 50.89 44.55 -58.05
C LEU A 260 51.17 44.63 -59.58
#